data_d98c79720689daee42983de2a3fa48c0
#
_entry.id   d98c79720689daee42983de2a3fa48c0
#
_cell.length_a   1.000
_cell.length_b   1.000
_cell.length_c   1.000
_cell.angle_alpha   90.00
_cell.angle_beta   90.00
_cell.angle_gamma   90.00
#
_symmetry.space_group_name_H-M   'P 1'
#
loop_
_entity.id
_entity.type
_entity.pdbx_description
1 polymer ?
#
loop_
_entity_poly.entity_id
_entity_poly.type
_entity_poly.pdbx_seq_one_letter_code
_entity_poly.pdbx_strand_id
1 'polypeptide(L)'
;MRMTRRATTAVAVAGLSLLAGCSQTNGTVPGVSDSPDAWWTSLPSATSGSANSRAATHAAGTASATTTPAPAAASGPCGYAVAGKAARPVDMPPSDNIEKTGSTTVTLTINDAPVVLTVDRAMAPCAANAFISLAEQGYYNDTSCHKLSTGDAKYLQCGDPSGTGNGGSGYSYPVEKEAKAGGSVGSGTLALVADSQHRLGSQFALVYGDSKLSDSFLVIGSIDKDGAGSISDIAHKGLADDGLTPKVDTKIGSVVMGLALARGERPLAP
;
A
#
# COMPACT_ATOMS: atom_id res chain seq x y z
N MET A 1 43.52 26.41 -36.54
CA MET A 1 43.29 26.39 -37.98
C MET A 1 42.68 25.06 -38.42
N ARG A 2 41.55 25.09 -38.99
CA ARG A 2 40.68 24.19 -39.73
C ARG A 2 39.38 23.83 -39.02
N MET A 3 38.38 24.69 -39.29
CA MET A 3 36.95 24.40 -39.24
C MET A 3 36.59 23.34 -40.28
N THR A 4 35.81 22.32 -39.90
CA THR A 4 35.03 21.55 -40.84
C THR A 4 33.57 21.56 -40.43
N ARG A 5 32.80 22.35 -41.13
CA ARG A 5 31.32 22.31 -41.18
C ARG A 5 30.92 21.00 -41.83
N ARG A 6 29.95 20.29 -41.31
CA ARG A 6 29.18 19.28 -42.04
C ARG A 6 27.68 19.54 -41.93
N ALA A 7 27.11 19.45 -43.07
CA ALA A 7 25.82 19.90 -43.49
C ALA A 7 24.64 19.09 -42.91
N THR A 8 23.58 19.81 -42.67
CA THR A 8 22.20 19.37 -42.48
C THR A 8 21.65 18.76 -43.77
N THR A 9 21.05 17.57 -43.68
CA THR A 9 20.17 17.02 -44.69
C THR A 9 18.78 16.88 -44.11
N ALA A 10 17.88 17.75 -44.52
CA ALA A 10 16.46 17.63 -44.27
C ALA A 10 15.86 16.65 -45.32
N VAL A 11 15.15 15.64 -44.84
CA VAL A 11 14.28 14.82 -45.72
C VAL A 11 12.84 15.12 -45.33
N ALA A 12 12.19 15.83 -46.22
CA ALA A 12 10.75 16.00 -46.25
C ALA A 12 10.12 14.77 -46.92
N VAL A 13 9.18 14.11 -46.27
CA VAL A 13 8.28 13.16 -46.93
C VAL A 13 6.86 13.69 -46.79
N ALA A 14 6.32 14.03 -47.93
CA ALA A 14 4.98 14.55 -48.16
C ALA A 14 3.92 13.43 -47.98
N GLY A 15 2.74 13.88 -47.60
CA GLY A 15 1.58 13.13 -47.22
C GLY A 15 0.96 12.23 -48.31
N LEU A 16 0.05 11.41 -47.82
CA LEU A 16 -1.14 11.02 -48.59
C LEU A 16 -2.29 10.73 -47.67
N SER A 17 -3.30 11.61 -47.72
CA SER A 17 -4.60 11.41 -47.10
C SER A 17 -5.41 10.43 -47.95
N LEU A 18 -5.99 9.42 -47.36
CA LEU A 18 -7.06 8.64 -47.97
C LEU A 18 -8.24 8.60 -46.99
N LEU A 19 -9.27 9.36 -47.37
CA LEU A 19 -10.63 9.29 -46.89
C LEU A 19 -11.35 8.12 -47.57
N ALA A 20 -11.92 7.21 -46.83
CA ALA A 20 -13.06 6.37 -47.20
C ALA A 20 -13.53 5.71 -45.91
N GLY A 21 -14.75 5.74 -45.46
CA GLY A 21 -16.03 5.81 -46.10
C GLY A 21 -16.95 5.03 -45.16
N CYS A 22 -17.98 5.68 -44.62
CA CYS A 22 -19.02 5.09 -43.79
C CYS A 22 -19.63 3.84 -44.41
N SER A 23 -19.88 2.82 -43.63
CA SER A 23 -21.00 1.89 -43.84
C SER A 23 -21.58 1.48 -42.49
N GLN A 24 -22.72 2.07 -42.17
CA GLN A 24 -23.64 1.60 -41.14
C GLN A 24 -24.37 0.38 -41.69
N THR A 25 -24.22 -0.75 -41.08
CA THR A 25 -25.18 -1.84 -41.28
C THR A 25 -26.07 -1.95 -40.04
N ASN A 26 -27.30 -1.52 -40.20
CA ASN A 26 -28.40 -1.79 -39.31
C ASN A 26 -28.65 -3.31 -39.24
N GLY A 27 -28.27 -3.93 -38.15
CA GLY A 27 -28.68 -5.27 -37.77
C GLY A 27 -29.84 -5.18 -36.79
N THR A 28 -31.03 -5.40 -37.29
CA THR A 28 -32.26 -5.54 -36.53
C THR A 28 -32.19 -6.83 -35.70
N VAL A 29 -32.18 -6.73 -34.40
CA VAL A 29 -32.40 -7.84 -33.49
C VAL A 29 -33.89 -7.85 -33.11
N PRO A 30 -34.62 -8.98 -33.26
CA PRO A 30 -36.03 -9.06 -32.86
C PRO A 30 -36.17 -9.24 -31.34
N GLY A 31 -36.95 -8.37 -30.77
CA GLY A 31 -37.85 -8.51 -29.64
C GLY A 31 -37.34 -9.19 -28.38
N VAL A 32 -36.92 -8.38 -27.40
CA VAL A 32 -37.16 -8.70 -25.99
C VAL A 32 -37.95 -7.54 -25.41
N SER A 33 -39.19 -7.82 -25.07
CA SER A 33 -40.10 -6.89 -24.42
C SER A 33 -39.56 -6.46 -23.06
N ASP A 34 -39.48 -5.16 -22.88
CA ASP A 34 -39.39 -4.52 -21.57
C ASP A 34 -40.66 -4.86 -20.75
N SER A 35 -40.43 -5.39 -19.56
CA SER A 35 -41.35 -5.22 -18.44
C SER A 35 -40.50 -5.25 -17.15
N PRO A 36 -40.36 -4.13 -16.50
CA PRO A 36 -39.92 -4.11 -15.12
C PRO A 36 -41.18 -4.20 -14.28
N ASP A 37 -41.45 -5.35 -13.65
CA ASP A 37 -42.34 -5.44 -12.50
C ASP A 37 -42.64 -6.92 -12.19
N ALA A 38 -42.52 -7.24 -10.92
CA ALA A 38 -43.10 -8.40 -10.29
C ALA A 38 -42.17 -9.53 -9.84
N TRP A 39 -41.43 -9.26 -8.76
CA TRP A 39 -41.09 -10.39 -7.88
C TRP A 39 -40.93 -10.04 -6.39
N TRP A 40 -41.64 -9.02 -5.92
CA TRP A 40 -41.70 -8.77 -4.47
C TRP A 40 -43.11 -8.48 -3.94
N THR A 41 -44.12 -9.13 -4.53
CA THR A 41 -45.47 -9.19 -3.97
C THR A 41 -45.85 -10.64 -3.77
N SER A 42 -45.48 -11.23 -2.63
CA SER A 42 -46.18 -12.36 -2.01
C SER A 42 -45.69 -12.51 -0.57
N LEU A 43 -46.19 -11.67 0.31
CA LEU A 43 -46.30 -11.98 1.74
C LEU A 43 -47.65 -12.60 2.00
N PRO A 44 -47.78 -13.82 2.57
CA PRO A 44 -49.05 -14.33 3.02
C PRO A 44 -49.48 -13.62 4.32
N SER A 45 -50.68 -13.08 4.29
CA SER A 45 -51.39 -12.52 5.44
C SER A 45 -51.55 -13.58 6.54
N ALA A 46 -51.04 -13.25 7.73
CA ALA A 46 -51.31 -14.04 8.91
C ALA A 46 -52.70 -13.77 9.42
N THR A 47 -53.53 -14.81 9.37
CA THR A 47 -54.84 -14.85 9.98
C THR A 47 -54.72 -15.07 11.48
N SER A 48 -55.36 -14.22 12.26
CA SER A 48 -55.49 -14.34 13.71
C SER A 48 -56.30 -15.58 14.08
N GLY A 49 -55.73 -16.45 14.87
CA GLY A 49 -56.39 -17.58 15.51
C GLY A 49 -56.03 -17.64 17.00
N SER A 50 -57.06 -17.49 17.82
CA SER A 50 -57.04 -17.35 19.27
C SER A 50 -56.82 -18.71 19.97
N ALA A 51 -56.10 -18.66 21.10
CA ALA A 51 -56.16 -19.48 22.30
C ALA A 51 -55.91 -21.00 22.20
N ASN A 52 -54.86 -21.49 22.85
CA ASN A 52 -55.03 -22.35 24.04
C ASN A 52 -53.74 -22.52 24.84
N SER A 53 -53.87 -22.27 26.13
CA SER A 53 -52.85 -22.47 27.16
C SER A 53 -52.47 -23.93 27.30
N ARG A 54 -51.18 -24.27 27.26
CA ARG A 54 -50.60 -25.40 28.02
C ARG A 54 -49.17 -25.08 28.33
N ALA A 55 -48.90 -25.01 29.62
CA ALA A 55 -47.56 -24.88 30.18
C ALA A 55 -46.67 -26.06 29.75
N ALA A 56 -45.54 -25.79 29.15
CA ALA A 56 -44.43 -26.70 29.06
C ALA A 56 -43.16 -25.91 29.45
N THR A 57 -42.68 -26.26 30.61
CA THR A 57 -41.35 -25.87 31.11
C THR A 57 -40.30 -26.43 30.17
N HIS A 58 -39.66 -25.57 29.38
CA HIS A 58 -38.41 -25.88 28.69
C HIS A 58 -37.34 -24.93 29.12
N ALA A 59 -36.24 -25.53 29.54
CA ALA A 59 -35.02 -24.92 30.03
C ALA A 59 -34.56 -23.76 29.13
N ALA A 60 -34.22 -22.64 29.77
CA ALA A 60 -33.56 -21.50 29.16
C ALA A 60 -32.18 -21.92 28.66
N GLY A 61 -32.06 -22.21 27.38
CA GLY A 61 -30.79 -22.23 26.68
C GLY A 61 -30.30 -20.80 26.55
N THR A 62 -29.26 -20.46 27.32
CA THR A 62 -28.56 -19.18 27.24
C THR A 62 -27.95 -19.11 25.84
N ALA A 63 -28.59 -18.43 24.92
CA ALA A 63 -27.96 -18.02 23.67
C ALA A 63 -26.84 -17.03 24.03
N SER A 64 -25.61 -17.51 24.00
CA SER A 64 -24.43 -16.65 24.09
C SER A 64 -24.43 -15.73 22.86
N ALA A 65 -24.89 -14.51 23.05
CA ALA A 65 -24.73 -13.46 22.05
C ALA A 65 -23.21 -13.25 21.89
N THR A 66 -22.68 -13.68 20.75
CA THR A 66 -21.32 -13.33 20.33
C THR A 66 -21.34 -11.82 20.06
N THR A 67 -21.04 -11.03 21.06
CA THR A 67 -20.77 -9.61 20.92
C THR A 67 -19.50 -9.49 20.09
N THR A 68 -19.63 -9.10 18.84
CA THR A 68 -18.50 -8.59 18.05
C THR A 68 -17.87 -7.46 18.87
N PRO A 69 -16.58 -7.54 19.23
CA PRO A 69 -15.94 -6.47 19.99
C PRO A 69 -16.05 -5.17 19.18
N ALA A 70 -16.54 -4.12 19.83
CA ALA A 70 -16.48 -2.77 19.25
C ALA A 70 -14.99 -2.46 18.94
N PRO A 71 -14.69 -1.77 17.82
CA PRO A 71 -13.32 -1.39 17.52
C PRO A 71 -12.74 -0.65 18.72
N ALA A 72 -11.58 -1.10 19.19
CA ALA A 72 -10.89 -0.48 20.31
C ALA A 72 -10.68 1.01 19.99
N ALA A 73 -11.00 1.88 20.95
CA ALA A 73 -10.81 3.31 20.80
C ALA A 73 -9.35 3.61 20.43
N ALA A 74 -9.14 4.60 19.54
CA ALA A 74 -7.81 5.06 19.17
C ALA A 74 -7.02 5.45 20.43
N SER A 75 -5.78 4.97 20.56
CA SER A 75 -4.94 5.21 21.74
C SER A 75 -3.87 6.27 21.47
N GLY A 76 -3.68 7.16 22.44
CA GLY A 76 -2.60 8.14 22.46
C GLY A 76 -2.63 9.18 21.31
N PRO A 77 -1.58 10.03 21.24
CA PRO A 77 -1.53 11.16 20.31
C PRO A 77 -1.43 10.72 18.83
N CYS A 78 -0.98 9.51 18.55
CA CYS A 78 -0.86 8.98 17.19
C CYS A 78 -2.17 8.38 16.64
N GLY A 79 -3.16 8.14 17.49
CA GLY A 79 -4.44 7.60 17.07
C GLY A 79 -4.36 6.18 16.49
N TYR A 80 -3.42 5.36 16.97
CA TYR A 80 -3.37 3.94 16.63
C TYR A 80 -4.64 3.25 17.11
N ALA A 81 -5.30 2.53 16.22
CA ALA A 81 -6.55 1.82 16.52
C ALA A 81 -6.57 0.45 15.84
N VAL A 82 -7.17 -0.53 16.50
CA VAL A 82 -7.38 -1.85 15.90
C VAL A 82 -8.17 -1.70 14.59
N ALA A 83 -7.67 -2.34 13.53
CA ALA A 83 -8.23 -2.27 12.19
C ALA A 83 -8.12 -3.64 11.50
N GLY A 84 -9.04 -4.51 11.85
CA GLY A 84 -9.10 -5.85 11.30
C GLY A 84 -8.11 -6.85 11.90
N LYS A 85 -7.86 -7.93 11.15
CA LYS A 85 -6.94 -9.00 11.57
C LYS A 85 -5.54 -8.74 11.02
N ALA A 86 -4.54 -8.83 11.87
CA ALA A 86 -3.15 -8.78 11.42
C ALA A 86 -2.82 -9.95 10.49
N ALA A 87 -2.11 -9.67 9.39
CA ALA A 87 -1.60 -10.68 8.47
C ALA A 87 -0.52 -11.56 9.13
N ARG A 88 0.18 -10.99 10.12
CA ARG A 88 1.14 -11.65 11.02
C ARG A 88 0.95 -11.07 12.42
N PRO A 89 1.01 -11.86 13.50
CA PRO A 89 0.94 -11.33 14.86
C PRO A 89 2.01 -10.27 15.10
N VAL A 90 1.58 -9.13 15.62
CA VAL A 90 2.43 -8.00 15.97
C VAL A 90 1.71 -7.13 16.98
N ASP A 91 2.45 -6.52 17.89
CA ASP A 91 1.91 -5.60 18.87
C ASP A 91 1.76 -4.20 18.27
N MET A 92 0.76 -3.47 18.77
CA MET A 92 0.57 -2.06 18.44
C MET A 92 1.74 -1.25 19.00
N PRO A 93 2.29 -0.29 18.25
CA PRO A 93 3.42 0.50 18.73
C PRO A 93 3.02 1.36 19.94
N PRO A 94 3.96 1.67 20.86
CA PRO A 94 3.70 2.61 21.92
C PRO A 94 3.29 3.95 21.36
N SER A 95 2.30 4.59 21.97
CA SER A 95 1.75 5.89 21.54
C SER A 95 2.21 7.05 22.43
N ASP A 96 2.73 6.76 23.61
CA ASP A 96 3.17 7.76 24.58
C ASP A 96 4.68 7.99 24.46
N ASN A 97 5.08 9.26 24.60
CA ASN A 97 6.50 9.67 24.60
C ASN A 97 7.28 9.27 23.34
N ILE A 98 6.63 9.28 22.17
CA ILE A 98 7.31 8.99 20.90
C ILE A 98 8.40 10.02 20.61
N GLU A 99 9.53 9.54 20.10
CA GLU A 99 10.61 10.41 19.61
C GLU A 99 10.17 11.13 18.35
N LYS A 100 10.32 12.47 18.34
CA LYS A 100 9.90 13.35 17.24
C LYS A 100 11.07 13.90 16.42
N THR A 101 12.28 13.53 16.77
CA THR A 101 13.50 14.03 16.13
C THR A 101 14.53 12.92 15.94
N GLY A 102 15.53 13.18 15.12
CA GLY A 102 16.55 12.19 14.80
C GLY A 102 16.11 11.18 13.75
N SER A 103 17.01 10.28 13.41
CA SER A 103 16.77 9.25 12.41
C SER A 103 17.21 7.88 12.90
N THR A 104 16.59 6.85 12.34
CA THR A 104 16.94 5.44 12.58
C THR A 104 17.25 4.79 11.25
N THR A 105 18.32 4.01 11.21
CA THR A 105 18.67 3.20 10.05
C THR A 105 18.00 1.84 10.16
N VAL A 106 17.34 1.41 9.10
CA VAL A 106 16.74 0.09 8.95
C VAL A 106 17.27 -0.54 7.67
N THR A 107 17.95 -1.67 7.77
CA THR A 107 18.46 -2.38 6.59
C THR A 107 17.54 -3.54 6.26
N LEU A 108 16.95 -3.50 5.06
CA LEU A 108 16.21 -4.62 4.48
C LEU A 108 17.15 -5.43 3.60
N THR A 109 17.11 -6.76 3.68
CA THR A 109 17.76 -7.62 2.68
C THR A 109 16.71 -8.01 1.65
N ILE A 110 16.76 -7.42 0.46
CA ILE A 110 15.81 -7.70 -0.64
C ILE A 110 16.53 -8.53 -1.71
N ASN A 111 16.09 -9.77 -1.92
CA ASN A 111 16.74 -10.70 -2.85
C ASN A 111 18.27 -10.74 -2.65
N ASP A 112 18.70 -10.93 -1.42
CA ASP A 112 20.09 -10.98 -0.96
C ASP A 112 20.88 -9.66 -1.10
N ALA A 113 20.27 -8.57 -1.59
CA ALA A 113 20.89 -7.26 -1.66
C ALA A 113 20.47 -6.38 -0.46
N PRO A 114 21.41 -5.68 0.19
CA PRO A 114 21.08 -4.75 1.25
C PRO A 114 20.43 -3.49 0.67
N VAL A 115 19.35 -3.04 1.28
CA VAL A 115 18.65 -1.78 1.03
C VAL A 115 18.59 -1.02 2.32
N VAL A 116 19.39 0.03 2.44
CA VAL A 116 19.51 0.81 3.67
C VAL A 116 18.51 1.95 3.67
N LEU A 117 17.63 1.94 4.63
CA LEU A 117 16.60 2.96 4.85
C LEU A 117 17.04 3.89 5.99
N THR A 118 16.87 5.19 5.80
CA THR A 118 16.99 6.19 6.86
C THR A 118 15.59 6.74 7.15
N VAL A 119 15.00 6.35 8.27
CA VAL A 119 13.70 6.82 8.72
C VAL A 119 13.90 8.09 9.55
N ASP A 120 13.33 9.20 9.10
CA ASP A 120 13.44 10.51 9.77
C ASP A 120 12.17 10.78 10.60
N ARG A 121 12.32 10.77 11.93
CA ARG A 121 11.22 10.99 12.87
C ARG A 121 10.62 12.39 12.78
N ALA A 122 11.39 13.37 12.32
CA ALA A 122 10.89 14.74 12.20
C ALA A 122 9.91 14.92 11.03
N MET A 123 9.96 14.04 10.04
CA MET A 123 9.04 14.12 8.88
C MET A 123 7.61 13.72 9.24
N ALA A 124 7.45 12.64 10.02
CA ALA A 124 6.18 12.10 10.45
C ALA A 124 6.39 11.21 11.69
N PRO A 125 6.41 11.76 12.90
CA PRO A 125 6.80 11.04 14.11
C PRO A 125 5.98 9.79 14.40
N CYS A 126 4.66 9.82 14.24
CA CYS A 126 3.80 8.66 14.47
C CYS A 126 4.00 7.59 13.41
N ALA A 127 4.12 7.98 12.15
CA ALA A 127 4.37 7.07 11.05
C ALA A 127 5.76 6.41 11.15
N ALA A 128 6.79 7.19 11.49
CA ALA A 128 8.14 6.68 11.76
C ALA A 128 8.15 5.69 12.93
N ASN A 129 7.48 6.03 14.04
CA ASN A 129 7.34 5.16 15.21
C ASN A 129 6.68 3.82 14.85
N ALA A 130 5.58 3.84 14.10
CA ALA A 130 4.90 2.63 13.66
C ALA A 130 5.77 1.75 12.75
N PHE A 131 6.46 2.36 11.78
CA PHE A 131 7.34 1.63 10.85
C PHE A 131 8.52 1.00 11.60
N ILE A 132 9.17 1.75 12.49
CA ILE A 132 10.30 1.27 13.30
C ILE A 132 9.85 0.12 14.20
N SER A 133 8.72 0.26 14.90
CA SER A 133 8.17 -0.79 15.77
C SER A 133 7.88 -2.08 15.00
N LEU A 134 7.30 -2.00 13.79
CA LEU A 134 7.08 -3.16 12.92
C LEU A 134 8.40 -3.82 12.50
N ALA A 135 9.40 -3.02 12.17
CA ALA A 135 10.72 -3.51 11.81
C ALA A 135 11.42 -4.22 12.98
N GLU A 136 11.39 -3.64 14.18
CA GLU A 136 11.94 -4.21 15.41
C GLU A 136 11.28 -5.54 15.81
N GLN A 137 9.98 -5.67 15.57
CA GLN A 137 9.22 -6.89 15.83
C GLN A 137 9.41 -7.95 14.72
N GLY A 138 10.24 -7.70 13.70
CA GLY A 138 10.47 -8.62 12.60
C GLY A 138 9.24 -8.82 11.70
N TYR A 139 8.29 -7.90 11.73
CA TYR A 139 7.04 -7.99 10.96
C TYR A 139 7.28 -8.14 9.46
N TYR A 140 8.34 -7.54 8.94
CA TYR A 140 8.68 -7.55 7.52
C TYR A 140 9.58 -8.71 7.10
N ASN A 141 10.12 -9.51 8.03
CA ASN A 141 10.99 -10.64 7.70
C ASN A 141 10.23 -11.70 6.90
N ASP A 142 10.87 -12.26 5.90
CA ASP A 142 10.32 -13.31 5.02
C ASP A 142 8.99 -12.92 4.37
N THR A 143 8.91 -11.67 3.86
CA THR A 143 7.70 -11.14 3.21
C THR A 143 7.97 -10.76 1.77
N SER A 144 6.97 -10.95 0.90
CA SER A 144 7.05 -10.56 -0.51
C SER A 144 6.63 -9.12 -0.73
N CYS A 145 7.28 -8.46 -1.70
CA CYS A 145 6.83 -7.18 -2.24
C CYS A 145 5.82 -7.45 -3.36
N HIS A 146 4.60 -7.03 -3.16
CA HIS A 146 3.42 -7.47 -3.93
C HIS A 146 3.06 -6.56 -5.10
N LYS A 147 3.72 -5.39 -5.24
CA LYS A 147 3.40 -4.47 -6.32
C LYS A 147 4.65 -3.73 -6.80
N LEU A 148 4.79 -3.66 -8.12
CA LEU A 148 5.76 -2.81 -8.80
C LEU A 148 5.03 -1.81 -9.68
N SER A 149 5.33 -0.54 -9.53
CA SER A 149 4.83 0.53 -10.39
C SER A 149 5.96 1.07 -11.28
N THR A 150 5.74 1.11 -12.60
CA THR A 150 6.74 1.49 -13.59
C THR A 150 6.33 2.72 -14.42
N GLY A 151 5.17 3.33 -14.13
CA GLY A 151 4.65 4.52 -14.81
C GLY A 151 5.24 5.83 -14.29
N ASP A 152 4.39 6.86 -14.15
CA ASP A 152 4.76 8.17 -13.62
C ASP A 152 5.20 8.13 -12.15
N ALA A 153 4.70 7.16 -11.40
CA ALA A 153 5.17 6.82 -10.06
C ALA A 153 5.97 5.50 -10.14
N LYS A 154 7.24 5.52 -9.81
CA LYS A 154 8.19 4.40 -9.90
C LYS A 154 8.53 3.91 -8.51
N TYR A 155 7.88 2.86 -8.05
CA TYR A 155 8.08 2.31 -6.71
C TYR A 155 7.83 0.81 -6.64
N LEU A 156 8.48 0.18 -5.67
CA LEU A 156 8.22 -1.18 -5.22
C LEU A 156 7.44 -1.09 -3.91
N GLN A 157 6.28 -1.72 -3.81
CA GLN A 157 5.43 -1.73 -2.61
C GLN A 157 5.54 -3.07 -1.89
N CYS A 158 5.79 -2.98 -0.58
CA CYS A 158 5.99 -4.10 0.33
C CYS A 158 5.20 -3.85 1.63
N GLY A 159 5.39 -4.70 2.64
CA GLY A 159 4.87 -4.49 3.98
C GLY A 159 3.55 -5.19 4.28
N ASP A 160 3.12 -6.11 3.41
CA ASP A 160 2.04 -7.05 3.64
C ASP A 160 2.59 -8.48 3.73
N PRO A 161 2.65 -9.10 4.93
CA PRO A 161 3.12 -10.48 5.09
C PRO A 161 2.29 -11.53 4.36
N SER A 162 1.04 -11.23 4.01
CA SER A 162 0.21 -12.14 3.20
C SER A 162 0.61 -12.16 1.72
N GLY A 163 1.36 -11.16 1.25
CA GLY A 163 1.77 -11.02 -0.15
C GLY A 163 0.64 -10.63 -1.10
N THR A 164 -0.56 -10.40 -0.61
CA THR A 164 -1.75 -10.12 -1.45
C THR A 164 -1.95 -8.63 -1.75
N GLY A 165 -1.29 -7.75 -1.00
CA GLY A 165 -1.50 -6.30 -1.02
C GLY A 165 -2.70 -5.83 -0.19
N ASN A 166 -3.46 -6.76 0.41
CA ASN A 166 -4.64 -6.45 1.23
C ASN A 166 -4.40 -6.70 2.72
N GLY A 167 -3.30 -7.32 3.09
CA GLY A 167 -2.94 -7.57 4.47
C GLY A 167 -2.27 -6.36 5.13
N GLY A 168 -2.27 -6.35 6.46
CA GLY A 168 -1.69 -5.28 7.26
C GLY A 168 -1.40 -5.70 8.69
N SER A 169 -0.99 -4.75 9.51
CA SER A 169 -0.59 -4.96 10.91
C SER A 169 -1.75 -5.24 11.87
N GLY A 170 -3.00 -5.20 11.40
CA GLY A 170 -4.17 -5.34 12.28
C GLY A 170 -4.51 -4.07 13.07
N TYR A 171 -3.76 -3.01 12.87
CA TYR A 171 -4.06 -1.65 13.34
C TYR A 171 -3.83 -0.64 12.22
N SER A 172 -4.46 0.51 12.34
CA SER A 172 -4.27 1.64 11.44
C SER A 172 -4.30 2.96 12.19
N TYR A 173 -3.79 4.01 11.56
CA TYR A 173 -3.71 5.34 12.15
C TYR A 173 -3.84 6.42 11.05
N PRO A 174 -4.25 7.65 11.39
CA PRO A 174 -4.42 8.71 10.41
C PRO A 174 -3.08 9.18 9.84
N VAL A 175 -3.10 9.67 8.59
CA VAL A 175 -1.97 10.42 8.03
C VAL A 175 -1.77 11.70 8.86
N GLU A 176 -0.53 12.00 9.23
CA GLU A 176 -0.19 13.18 10.03
C GLU A 176 -0.34 14.45 9.18
N LYS A 177 -1.12 15.42 9.67
CA LYS A 177 -1.47 16.65 8.94
C LYS A 177 -0.27 17.52 8.56
N GLU A 178 0.75 17.52 9.41
CA GLU A 178 1.96 18.33 9.24
C GLU A 178 2.99 17.65 8.29
N ALA A 179 2.77 16.39 7.94
CA ALA A 179 3.70 15.62 7.17
C ALA A 179 3.48 15.78 5.66
N LYS A 180 4.56 15.60 4.88
CA LYS A 180 4.52 15.69 3.43
C LYS A 180 3.86 14.45 2.84
N ALA A 181 2.63 14.59 2.37
CA ALA A 181 1.93 13.57 1.59
C ALA A 181 1.99 13.91 0.09
N GLY A 182 2.29 12.91 -0.72
CA GLY A 182 2.31 13.03 -2.18
C GLY A 182 3.35 13.99 -2.76
N GLY A 183 3.13 14.36 -4.02
CA GLY A 183 3.94 15.32 -4.76
C GLY A 183 5.10 14.71 -5.54
N SER A 184 5.97 15.57 -6.07
CA SER A 184 7.17 15.13 -6.79
C SER A 184 8.26 14.74 -5.80
N VAL A 185 8.80 13.54 -6.00
CA VAL A 185 9.88 12.96 -5.20
C VAL A 185 10.93 12.34 -6.11
N GLY A 186 12.17 12.32 -5.65
CA GLY A 186 13.28 11.68 -6.37
C GLY A 186 13.42 10.19 -6.06
N SER A 187 14.26 9.53 -6.84
CA SER A 187 14.77 8.19 -6.51
C SER A 187 15.37 8.18 -5.11
N GLY A 188 15.20 7.08 -4.39
CA GLY A 188 15.67 6.95 -3.02
C GLY A 188 14.72 7.52 -1.96
N THR A 189 13.43 7.71 -2.27
CA THR A 189 12.42 8.11 -1.29
C THR A 189 11.77 6.87 -0.64
N LEU A 190 11.64 6.91 0.69
CA LEU A 190 10.83 5.96 1.47
C LEU A 190 9.50 6.61 1.86
N ALA A 191 8.39 5.97 1.51
CA ALA A 191 7.06 6.46 1.86
C ALA A 191 6.16 5.34 2.39
N LEU A 192 5.29 5.63 3.35
CA LEU A 192 4.20 4.72 3.73
C LEU A 192 3.02 4.87 2.77
N VAL A 193 2.25 3.81 2.61
CA VAL A 193 1.08 3.77 1.72
C VAL A 193 -0.19 3.72 2.55
N ALA A 194 -1.03 4.75 2.39
CA ALA A 194 -2.33 4.81 3.02
C ALA A 194 -3.36 4.00 2.21
N ASP A 195 -4.34 3.47 2.91
CA ASP A 195 -5.50 2.80 2.32
C ASP A 195 -6.49 3.81 1.68
N SER A 196 -7.59 3.30 1.14
CA SER A 196 -8.65 4.11 0.53
C SER A 196 -9.37 5.04 1.50
N GLN A 197 -9.18 4.87 2.81
CA GLN A 197 -9.72 5.72 3.87
C GLN A 197 -8.67 6.71 4.40
N HIS A 198 -7.55 6.88 3.68
CA HIS A 198 -6.40 7.70 4.11
C HIS A 198 -5.85 7.32 5.49
N ARG A 199 -5.83 6.02 5.78
CA ARG A 199 -5.23 5.49 7.00
C ARG A 199 -3.98 4.71 6.68
N LEU A 200 -2.96 4.89 7.48
CA LEU A 200 -1.70 4.18 7.40
C LEU A 200 -1.76 2.87 8.19
N GLY A 201 -0.99 1.90 7.75
CA GLY A 201 -0.80 0.59 8.37
C GLY A 201 0.66 0.16 8.27
N SER A 202 0.90 -1.04 7.76
CA SER A 202 2.25 -1.61 7.61
C SER A 202 2.85 -1.45 6.21
N GLN A 203 2.07 -1.07 5.20
CA GLN A 203 2.55 -1.06 3.82
C GLN A 203 3.39 0.18 3.50
N PHE A 204 4.46 -0.01 2.74
CA PHE A 204 5.39 1.05 2.35
C PHE A 204 5.84 0.90 0.91
N ALA A 205 6.32 2.00 0.35
CA ALA A 205 6.84 2.12 -1.01
C ALA A 205 8.31 2.54 -0.99
N LEU A 206 9.10 1.83 -1.78
CA LEU A 206 10.51 2.10 -2.06
C LEU A 206 10.60 2.73 -3.45
N VAL A 207 10.82 4.05 -3.51
CA VAL A 207 10.83 4.81 -4.77
C VAL A 207 12.20 4.69 -5.41
N TYR A 208 12.28 4.12 -6.63
CA TYR A 208 13.52 3.86 -7.34
C TYR A 208 13.81 4.80 -8.53
N GLY A 209 12.92 5.74 -8.79
CA GLY A 209 13.08 6.74 -9.85
C GLY A 209 12.23 7.98 -9.58
N ASP A 210 12.49 9.06 -10.30
CA ASP A 210 11.70 10.28 -10.18
C ASP A 210 10.22 9.97 -10.38
N SER A 211 9.39 10.42 -9.45
CA SER A 211 8.00 10.00 -9.31
C SER A 211 7.09 11.15 -8.92
N LYS A 212 5.84 11.09 -9.39
CA LYS A 212 4.75 11.91 -8.90
C LYS A 212 3.81 11.02 -8.09
N LEU A 213 3.92 11.12 -6.77
CA LEU A 213 3.10 10.34 -5.85
C LEU A 213 1.77 11.04 -5.55
N SER A 214 0.70 10.26 -5.34
CA SER A 214 -0.58 10.77 -4.82
C SER A 214 -0.47 11.10 -3.32
N ASP A 215 -1.48 11.73 -2.78
CA ASP A 215 -1.62 12.07 -1.35
C ASP A 215 -1.78 10.84 -0.43
N SER A 216 -1.98 9.65 -1.02
CA SER A 216 -1.95 8.37 -0.29
C SER A 216 -0.54 7.93 0.12
N PHE A 217 0.50 8.63 -0.29
CA PHE A 217 1.89 8.31 0.06
C PHE A 217 2.43 9.33 1.05
N LEU A 218 2.83 8.88 2.22
CA LEU A 218 3.44 9.71 3.26
C LEU A 218 4.94 9.49 3.31
N VAL A 219 5.73 10.50 2.96
CA VAL A 219 7.21 10.40 3.00
C VAL A 219 7.68 10.39 4.44
N ILE A 220 8.48 9.36 4.80
CA ILE A 220 9.04 9.18 6.15
C ILE A 220 10.57 9.08 6.17
N GLY A 221 11.22 9.14 5.01
CA GLY A 221 12.67 8.98 4.97
C GLY A 221 13.23 8.76 3.58
N SER A 222 14.40 8.16 3.55
CA SER A 222 15.15 7.91 2.31
C SER A 222 15.73 6.50 2.25
N ILE A 223 16.12 6.11 1.05
CA ILE A 223 16.82 4.87 0.71
C ILE A 223 18.22 5.28 0.24
N ASP A 224 19.22 4.54 0.59
CA ASP A 224 20.58 4.76 0.08
C ASP A 224 20.64 4.53 -1.44
N LYS A 225 21.69 5.06 -2.06
CA LYS A 225 21.83 5.02 -3.53
C LYS A 225 21.90 3.58 -4.07
N ASP A 226 22.63 2.72 -3.38
CA ASP A 226 22.86 1.35 -3.82
C ASP A 226 21.57 0.51 -3.68
N GLY A 227 20.84 0.71 -2.59
CA GLY A 227 19.53 0.12 -2.38
C GLY A 227 18.50 0.57 -3.42
N ALA A 228 18.42 1.86 -3.74
CA ALA A 228 17.56 2.36 -4.80
C ALA A 228 17.96 1.80 -6.18
N GLY A 229 19.26 1.61 -6.44
CA GLY A 229 19.78 0.94 -7.62
C GLY A 229 19.32 -0.51 -7.71
N SER A 230 19.45 -1.28 -6.64
CA SER A 230 19.01 -2.68 -6.58
C SER A 230 17.51 -2.82 -6.86
N ILE A 231 16.68 -1.90 -6.35
CA ILE A 231 15.24 -1.89 -6.64
C ILE A 231 14.99 -1.53 -8.13
N SER A 232 15.76 -0.61 -8.68
CA SER A 232 15.70 -0.27 -10.11
C SER A 232 16.03 -1.47 -10.99
N ASP A 233 17.02 -2.27 -10.62
CA ASP A 233 17.39 -3.50 -11.33
C ASP A 233 16.26 -4.56 -11.30
N ILE A 234 15.55 -4.68 -10.19
CA ILE A 234 14.33 -5.49 -10.10
C ILE A 234 13.28 -4.95 -11.07
N ALA A 235 13.05 -3.64 -11.08
CA ALA A 235 12.08 -3.00 -11.95
C ALA A 235 12.39 -3.16 -13.45
N HIS A 236 13.65 -3.18 -13.83
CA HIS A 236 14.09 -3.42 -15.21
C HIS A 236 13.78 -4.86 -15.71
N LYS A 237 13.51 -5.80 -14.81
CA LYS A 237 13.04 -7.15 -15.20
C LYS A 237 11.57 -7.12 -15.62
N GLY A 238 10.84 -6.04 -15.32
CA GLY A 238 9.47 -5.82 -15.71
C GLY A 238 8.45 -6.41 -14.74
N LEU A 239 7.20 -6.40 -15.19
CA LEU A 239 6.04 -6.91 -14.47
C LEU A 239 5.75 -8.36 -14.85
N ALA A 240 5.14 -9.10 -13.96
CA ALA A 240 4.53 -10.40 -14.24
C ALA A 240 3.29 -10.23 -15.16
N ASP A 241 2.68 -11.33 -15.57
CA ASP A 241 1.53 -11.32 -16.49
C ASP A 241 0.27 -10.66 -15.89
N ASP A 242 0.22 -10.50 -14.58
CA ASP A 242 -0.84 -9.77 -13.87
C ASP A 242 -0.74 -8.23 -14.04
N GLY A 243 0.36 -7.75 -14.61
CA GLY A 243 0.63 -6.31 -14.79
C GLY A 243 0.81 -5.54 -13.47
N LEU A 244 0.99 -6.22 -12.35
CA LEU A 244 1.04 -5.64 -11.01
C LEU A 244 2.27 -6.04 -10.21
N THR A 245 2.55 -7.34 -10.15
CA THR A 245 3.67 -7.86 -9.35
C THR A 245 5.00 -7.77 -10.11
N PRO A 246 6.15 -7.68 -9.41
CA PRO A 246 7.44 -7.82 -10.07
C PRO A 246 7.53 -9.17 -10.79
N LYS A 247 8.12 -9.19 -12.00
CA LYS A 247 8.34 -10.42 -12.76
C LYS A 247 9.29 -11.39 -12.05
N VAL A 248 10.21 -10.85 -11.27
CA VAL A 248 11.10 -11.62 -10.40
C VAL A 248 10.49 -11.67 -9.02
N ASP A 249 10.42 -12.87 -8.42
CA ASP A 249 10.01 -13.01 -7.02
C ASP A 249 10.88 -12.09 -6.15
N THR A 250 10.23 -11.16 -5.47
CA THR A 250 10.92 -10.09 -4.74
C THR A 250 10.55 -10.17 -3.27
N LYS A 251 11.54 -10.56 -2.45
CA LYS A 251 11.35 -10.84 -1.03
C LYS A 251 12.28 -10.04 -0.15
N ILE A 252 11.72 -9.59 0.97
CA ILE A 252 12.49 -9.13 2.13
C ILE A 252 12.83 -10.37 2.94
N GLY A 253 14.08 -10.82 2.94
CA GLY A 253 14.53 -11.98 3.71
C GLY A 253 14.69 -11.62 5.19
N SER A 254 15.35 -10.50 5.48
CA SER A 254 15.58 -10.05 6.85
C SER A 254 15.55 -8.54 6.99
N VAL A 255 15.29 -8.08 8.22
CA VAL A 255 15.34 -6.68 8.62
C VAL A 255 16.28 -6.55 9.80
N VAL A 256 17.24 -5.61 9.69
CA VAL A 256 18.21 -5.33 10.76
C VAL A 256 18.09 -3.85 11.15
N MET A 257 17.96 -3.60 12.45
CA MET A 257 17.96 -2.24 13.00
C MET A 257 19.40 -1.77 13.14
N GLY A 258 19.71 -0.62 12.54
CA GLY A 258 20.97 0.07 12.78
C GLY A 258 20.89 0.96 14.01
N LEU A 259 22.01 1.21 14.67
CA LEU A 259 22.09 2.23 15.69
C LEU A 259 21.77 3.59 15.05
N ALA A 260 20.93 4.39 15.72
CA ALA A 260 20.72 5.78 15.33
C ALA A 260 22.08 6.49 15.36
N LEU A 261 22.62 6.80 14.19
CA LEU A 261 23.82 7.62 14.12
C LEU A 261 23.42 9.05 14.51
N ALA A 262 23.86 9.51 15.66
CA ALA A 262 23.88 10.93 15.93
C ALA A 262 24.65 11.61 14.78
N ARG A 263 24.12 12.71 14.24
CA ARG A 263 24.73 13.43 13.11
C ARG A 263 26.21 13.65 13.40
N GLY A 264 27.09 12.90 12.75
CA GLY A 264 28.54 13.10 12.80
C GLY A 264 29.39 11.86 13.07
N GLU A 265 28.83 10.73 13.45
CA GLU A 265 29.64 9.52 13.68
C GLU A 265 29.58 8.58 12.48
N ARG A 266 30.74 8.33 11.89
CA ARG A 266 30.91 7.26 10.92
C ARG A 266 30.83 5.93 11.65
N PRO A 267 30.20 4.88 11.08
CA PRO A 267 30.28 3.54 11.63
C PRO A 267 31.76 3.14 11.68
N LEU A 268 32.22 2.69 12.84
CA LEU A 268 33.49 1.98 12.94
C LEU A 268 33.33 0.70 12.12
N ALA A 269 34.15 0.56 11.09
CA ALA A 269 34.28 -0.68 10.34
C ALA A 269 34.76 -1.80 11.28
N PRO A 270 34.30 -3.06 11.09
CA PRO A 270 34.70 -4.21 11.88
C PRO A 270 36.20 -4.53 11.74
#